data_62ae32c7aac1d107000922bcd11a78f0
#
_entry.id   62ae32c7aac1d107000922bcd11a78f0
#
_cell.length_a   1.000
_cell.length_b   1.000
_cell.length_c   1.000
_cell.angle_alpha   90.00
_cell.angle_beta   90.00
_cell.angle_gamma   90.00
#
_symmetry.space_group_name_H-M   'P 1'
#
loop_
_entity.id
_entity.type
_entity.pdbx_description
1 polymer ?
#
loop_
_entity_poly.entity_id
_entity_poly.type
_entity_poly.pdbx_seq_one_letter_code
_entity_poly.pdbx_strand_id
1 'polypeptide(L)'
;MTFSVPLVAHQGRPRIRNGGRRAWLYEASDDEQRKRVIAAEFRKEYRGPYPMLDGPARVEVLVFAPLPKARPKRVVREPYTVKPDADNVAKQVLDALNGLAYADDAAVTELVVMKMPRSRGMGFETQVYVGPCDCAPGETLF
;
A
#
# COMPACT_ATOMS: atom_id res chain seq x y z
N MET A 1 2.32 14.20 2.87
CA MET A 1 2.92 13.44 4.01
C MET A 1 3.37 12.09 3.53
N THR A 2 4.55 11.66 3.91
CA THR A 2 5.13 10.36 3.52
C THR A 2 5.46 9.55 4.78
N PHE A 3 5.18 8.26 4.73
CA PHE A 3 5.57 7.32 5.77
C PHE A 3 5.98 5.98 5.16
N SER A 4 6.67 5.15 5.93
CA SER A 4 7.15 3.85 5.49
C SER A 4 6.70 2.75 6.43
N VAL A 5 6.48 1.58 5.85
CA VAL A 5 6.09 0.36 6.57
C VAL A 5 7.09 -0.75 6.22
N PRO A 6 7.68 -1.46 7.19
CA PRO A 6 8.71 -2.48 6.93
C PRO A 6 8.09 -3.81 6.47
N LEU A 7 7.20 -3.76 5.50
CA LEU A 7 6.55 -4.90 4.89
C LEU A 7 6.11 -4.59 3.47
N VAL A 8 5.76 -5.60 2.70
CA VAL A 8 5.09 -5.43 1.42
C VAL A 8 3.58 -5.46 1.66
N ALA A 9 2.95 -4.30 1.45
CA ALA A 9 1.50 -4.20 1.52
C ALA A 9 0.86 -5.01 0.39
N HIS A 10 -0.09 -5.85 0.73
CA HIS A 10 -0.93 -6.55 -0.23
C HIS A 10 -2.14 -7.14 0.46
N GLN A 11 -3.24 -7.19 -0.24
CA GLN A 11 -4.43 -7.87 0.23
C GLN A 11 -4.50 -9.25 -0.44
N GLY A 12 -4.55 -10.31 0.36
CA GLY A 12 -4.79 -11.65 -0.11
C GLY A 12 -6.22 -11.79 -0.66
N ARG A 13 -6.38 -12.51 -1.74
CA ARG A 13 -7.71 -12.97 -2.14
C ARG A 13 -8.08 -14.16 -1.30
N PRO A 14 -9.30 -14.23 -0.72
CA PRO A 14 -9.73 -15.44 -0.04
C PRO A 14 -9.70 -16.59 -1.03
N ARG A 15 -8.75 -17.49 -0.86
CA ARG A 15 -8.74 -18.75 -1.59
C ARG A 15 -9.54 -19.75 -0.78
N ILE A 16 -10.65 -20.22 -1.35
CA ILE A 16 -11.31 -21.41 -0.85
C ILE A 16 -10.37 -22.59 -1.16
N ARG A 17 -9.45 -22.87 -0.25
CA ARG A 17 -8.78 -24.17 -0.24
C ARG A 17 -9.67 -25.15 0.50
N ASN A 18 -9.91 -26.30 -0.13
CA ASN A 18 -10.64 -27.41 0.43
C ASN A 18 -10.38 -27.58 1.93
N GLY A 19 -11.43 -27.42 2.72
CA GLY A 19 -11.43 -27.95 4.07
C GLY A 19 -11.32 -27.02 5.24
N GLY A 20 -11.87 -25.82 5.21
CA GLY A 20 -12.18 -25.33 6.50
C GLY A 20 -12.03 -23.88 6.85
N ARG A 21 -12.87 -23.47 7.75
CA ARG A 21 -12.93 -22.18 8.45
C ARG A 21 -11.59 -21.66 8.95
N ARG A 22 -10.60 -22.52 9.23
CA ARG A 22 -9.28 -22.11 9.75
C ARG A 22 -8.40 -21.40 8.70
N ALA A 23 -8.40 -21.87 7.45
CA ALA A 23 -7.61 -21.21 6.39
C ALA A 23 -8.17 -19.83 6.05
N TRP A 24 -9.49 -19.70 6.09
CA TRP A 24 -10.17 -18.43 5.84
C TRP A 24 -9.90 -17.38 6.92
N LEU A 25 -9.93 -17.79 8.18
CA LEU A 25 -9.62 -16.94 9.33
C LEU A 25 -8.16 -16.53 9.39
N TYR A 26 -7.25 -17.35 8.88
CA TYR A 26 -5.81 -17.07 8.91
C TYR A 26 -5.41 -16.01 7.88
N GLU A 27 -5.90 -16.12 6.64
CA GLU A 27 -5.64 -15.10 5.60
C GLU A 27 -6.28 -13.75 5.96
N ALA A 28 -7.48 -13.76 6.49
CA ALA A 28 -8.14 -12.55 6.97
C ALA A 28 -7.39 -11.89 8.14
N SER A 29 -6.82 -12.67 9.04
CA SER A 29 -6.06 -12.14 10.17
C SER A 29 -4.76 -11.45 9.73
N ASP A 30 -4.07 -12.00 8.73
CA ASP A 30 -2.84 -11.41 8.20
C ASP A 30 -3.10 -10.10 7.46
N ASP A 31 -4.17 -10.03 6.68
CA ASP A 31 -4.57 -8.80 6.01
C ASP A 31 -4.94 -7.70 7.01
N GLU A 32 -5.71 -8.04 8.03
CA GLU A 32 -6.04 -7.12 9.11
C GLU A 32 -4.81 -6.66 9.89
N GLN A 33 -3.87 -7.55 10.14
CA GLN A 33 -2.62 -7.19 10.81
C GLN A 33 -1.78 -6.23 9.96
N ARG A 34 -1.65 -6.48 8.67
CA ARG A 34 -0.95 -5.56 7.75
C ARG A 34 -1.60 -4.19 7.71
N LYS A 35 -2.93 -4.12 7.64
CA LYS A 35 -3.67 -2.86 7.72
C LYS A 35 -3.42 -2.11 9.02
N ARG A 36 -3.39 -2.82 10.13
CA ARG A 36 -3.08 -2.22 11.45
C ARG A 36 -1.68 -1.63 11.50
N VAL A 37 -0.70 -2.31 10.90
CA VAL A 37 0.68 -1.80 10.83
C VAL A 37 0.72 -0.52 9.98
N ILE A 38 0.08 -0.52 8.82
CA ILE A 38 0.01 0.66 7.94
C ILE A 38 -0.66 1.83 8.69
N ALA A 39 -1.80 1.59 9.32
CA ALA A 39 -2.52 2.59 10.08
C ALA A 39 -1.69 3.13 11.27
N ALA A 40 -0.95 2.26 11.95
CA ALA A 40 -0.10 2.66 13.07
C ALA A 40 1.05 3.57 12.62
N GLU A 41 1.71 3.25 11.50
CA GLU A 41 2.77 4.10 10.95
C GLU A 41 2.22 5.44 10.47
N PHE A 42 1.04 5.47 9.87
CA PHE A 42 0.36 6.71 9.54
C PHE A 42 0.11 7.58 10.79
N ARG A 43 -0.40 6.99 11.87
CA ARG A 43 -0.68 7.71 13.11
C ARG A 43 0.57 8.23 13.81
N LYS A 44 1.71 7.62 13.61
CA LYS A 44 2.98 8.14 14.13
C LYS A 44 3.37 9.45 13.44
N GLU A 45 3.15 9.53 12.12
CA GLU A 45 3.48 10.72 11.34
C GLU A 45 2.42 11.82 11.44
N TYR A 46 1.15 11.44 11.56
CA TYR A 46 0.04 12.39 11.65
C TYR A 46 -0.85 12.08 12.86
N ARG A 47 -0.86 12.99 13.80
CA ARG A 47 -1.56 12.79 15.09
C ARG A 47 -2.97 13.37 15.17
N GLY A 48 -3.58 13.65 14.06
CA GLY A 48 -4.95 14.15 14.00
C GLY A 48 -5.07 15.66 13.88
N PRO A 49 -6.34 16.17 13.64
CA PRO A 49 -7.64 15.47 13.63
C PRO A 49 -7.80 14.54 12.41
N TYR A 50 -8.66 13.54 12.60
CA TYR A 50 -8.99 12.60 11.53
C TYR A 50 -10.39 12.90 10.96
N PRO A 51 -10.59 12.75 9.64
CA PRO A 51 -9.58 12.44 8.63
C PRO A 51 -8.62 13.62 8.41
N MET A 52 -7.39 13.30 7.97
CA MET A 52 -6.37 14.33 7.68
C MET A 52 -6.77 15.27 6.55
N LEU A 53 -7.40 14.72 5.51
CA LEU A 53 -7.80 15.46 4.31
C LEU A 53 -9.32 15.60 4.25
N ASP A 54 -9.75 16.81 3.88
CA ASP A 54 -11.14 17.13 3.61
C ASP A 54 -11.25 17.53 2.12
N GLY A 55 -11.38 16.54 1.25
CA GLY A 55 -11.46 16.77 -0.19
C GLY A 55 -10.70 15.72 -1.00
N PRO A 56 -10.45 16.00 -2.30
CA PRO A 56 -9.76 15.06 -3.17
C PRO A 56 -8.37 14.70 -2.65
N ALA A 57 -8.03 13.43 -2.68
CA ALA A 57 -6.77 12.91 -2.18
C ALA A 57 -5.93 12.31 -3.32
N ARG A 58 -4.61 12.47 -3.21
CA ARG A 58 -3.61 11.78 -4.00
C ARG A 58 -2.88 10.79 -3.11
N VAL A 59 -2.75 9.57 -3.57
CA VAL A 59 -1.99 8.51 -2.88
C VAL A 59 -0.96 7.93 -3.83
N GLU A 60 0.28 7.84 -3.37
CA GLU A 60 1.36 7.16 -4.07
C GLU A 60 1.91 6.04 -3.20
N VAL A 61 2.08 4.88 -3.79
CA VAL A 61 2.60 3.70 -3.07
C VAL A 61 3.80 3.14 -3.84
N LEU A 62 4.94 3.07 -3.18
CA LEU A 62 6.14 2.44 -3.71
C LEU A 62 6.43 1.18 -2.92
N VAL A 63 6.56 0.06 -3.62
CA VAL A 63 6.85 -1.24 -3.00
C VAL A 63 8.28 -1.65 -3.33
N PHE A 64 9.05 -1.97 -2.29
CA PHE A 64 10.43 -2.42 -2.38
C PHE A 64 10.55 -3.85 -1.87
N ALA A 65 11.37 -4.64 -2.54
CA ALA A 65 11.67 -6.00 -2.13
C ALA A 65 13.13 -6.35 -2.46
N PRO A 66 13.73 -7.26 -1.70
CA PRO A 66 15.09 -7.70 -1.99
C PRO A 66 15.16 -8.58 -3.23
N LEU A 67 16.30 -8.54 -3.88
CA LEU A 67 16.62 -9.50 -4.94
C LEU A 67 16.72 -10.92 -4.32
N PRO A 68 16.14 -11.95 -4.96
CA PRO A 68 16.30 -13.32 -4.47
C PRO A 68 17.77 -13.72 -4.35
N LYS A 69 18.11 -14.40 -3.24
CA LYS A 69 19.50 -14.83 -2.96
C LYS A 69 20.08 -15.76 -4.01
N ALA A 70 19.23 -16.51 -4.72
CA ALA A 70 19.62 -17.45 -5.75
C ALA A 70 20.10 -16.77 -7.06
N ARG A 71 19.94 -15.47 -7.20
CA ARG A 71 20.38 -14.75 -8.40
C ARG A 71 21.90 -14.68 -8.46
N PRO A 72 22.49 -14.85 -9.68
CA PRO A 72 23.94 -14.70 -9.87
C PRO A 72 24.43 -13.33 -9.36
N LYS A 73 25.68 -13.29 -8.87
CA LYS A 73 26.29 -12.06 -8.33
C LYS A 73 26.29 -10.87 -9.29
N ARG A 74 26.33 -11.13 -10.61
CA ARG A 74 26.27 -10.10 -11.65
C ARG A 74 24.93 -9.38 -11.70
N VAL A 75 23.85 -10.01 -11.21
CA VAL A 75 22.52 -9.41 -11.17
C VAL A 75 22.44 -8.53 -9.94
N VAL A 76 22.30 -7.24 -10.14
CA VAL A 76 22.20 -6.26 -9.04
C VAL A 76 20.74 -5.91 -8.76
N ARG A 77 19.91 -5.87 -9.79
CA ARG A 77 18.49 -5.59 -9.71
C ARG A 77 17.75 -6.25 -10.85
N GLU A 78 16.47 -6.45 -10.69
CA GLU A 78 15.57 -6.97 -11.72
C GLU A 78 14.16 -6.39 -11.57
N PRO A 79 13.34 -6.35 -12.63
CA PRO A 79 11.96 -5.94 -12.53
C PRO A 79 11.19 -6.78 -11.50
N TYR A 80 10.29 -6.15 -10.76
CA TYR A 80 9.47 -6.80 -9.74
C TYR A 80 8.16 -7.31 -10.38
N THR A 81 8.21 -8.49 -10.99
CA THR A 81 7.11 -9.05 -11.79
C THR A 81 6.38 -10.22 -11.12
N VAL A 82 6.69 -10.49 -9.86
CA VAL A 82 6.02 -11.53 -9.07
C VAL A 82 5.03 -10.91 -8.08
N LYS A 83 4.23 -11.75 -7.42
CA LYS A 83 3.29 -11.30 -6.38
C LYS A 83 3.99 -10.43 -5.32
N PRO A 84 3.26 -9.47 -4.71
CA PRO A 84 1.84 -9.19 -4.88
C PRO A 84 1.53 -8.38 -6.15
N ASP A 85 0.30 -8.47 -6.63
CA ASP A 85 -0.19 -7.65 -7.72
C ASP A 85 -0.37 -6.19 -7.26
N ALA A 86 -0.14 -5.24 -8.17
CA ALA A 86 -0.21 -3.83 -7.84
C ALA A 86 -1.60 -3.38 -7.34
N ASP A 87 -2.67 -3.95 -7.87
CA ASP A 87 -4.04 -3.67 -7.42
C ASP A 87 -4.29 -4.14 -5.98
N ASN A 88 -3.73 -5.27 -5.59
CA ASN A 88 -3.84 -5.78 -4.22
C ASN A 88 -3.05 -4.91 -3.23
N VAL A 89 -1.91 -4.39 -3.64
CA VAL A 89 -1.15 -3.40 -2.86
C VAL A 89 -1.98 -2.14 -2.64
N ALA A 90 -2.51 -1.59 -3.73
CA ALA A 90 -3.35 -0.40 -3.68
C ALA A 90 -4.52 -0.58 -2.72
N LYS A 91 -5.26 -1.66 -2.87
CA LYS A 91 -6.45 -1.94 -2.06
C LYS A 91 -6.12 -1.99 -0.57
N GLN A 92 -5.07 -2.68 -0.19
CA GLN A 92 -4.69 -2.78 1.22
C GLN A 92 -4.32 -1.42 1.83
N VAL A 93 -3.53 -0.62 1.11
CA VAL A 93 -3.15 0.72 1.58
C VAL A 93 -4.36 1.63 1.69
N LEU A 94 -5.22 1.67 0.68
CA LEU A 94 -6.42 2.51 0.68
C LEU A 94 -7.37 2.12 1.81
N ASP A 95 -7.61 0.84 2.01
CA ASP A 95 -8.47 0.34 3.10
C ASP A 95 -7.88 0.68 4.49
N ALA A 96 -6.57 0.55 4.65
CA ALA A 96 -5.90 0.87 5.90
C ALA A 96 -6.00 2.36 6.27
N LEU A 97 -6.07 3.25 5.29
CA LEU A 97 -6.12 4.70 5.47
C LEU A 97 -7.55 5.25 5.55
N ASN A 98 -8.57 4.43 5.33
CA ASN A 98 -9.97 4.84 5.48
C ASN A 98 -10.26 5.39 6.87
N GLY A 99 -10.86 6.57 6.95
CA GLY A 99 -11.15 7.27 8.20
C GLY A 99 -9.95 7.94 8.85
N LEU A 100 -8.74 7.73 8.33
CA LEU A 100 -7.50 8.32 8.85
C LEU A 100 -6.97 9.41 7.93
N ALA A 101 -6.67 9.08 6.69
CA ALA A 101 -6.17 10.05 5.71
C ALA A 101 -7.31 10.78 5.01
N TYR A 102 -8.39 10.11 4.77
CA TYR A 102 -9.60 10.60 4.11
C TYR A 102 -10.82 9.90 4.73
N ALA A 103 -12.00 10.46 4.56
CA ALA A 103 -13.23 9.87 5.12
C ALA A 103 -13.57 8.52 4.49
N ASP A 104 -13.37 8.41 3.17
CA ASP A 104 -13.60 7.21 2.37
C ASP A 104 -12.61 7.21 1.20
N ASP A 105 -12.19 6.03 0.75
CA ASP A 105 -11.31 5.87 -0.41
C ASP A 105 -11.90 6.39 -1.72
N ALA A 106 -13.22 6.60 -1.77
CA ALA A 106 -13.88 7.32 -2.85
C ALA A 106 -13.33 8.75 -3.06
N ALA A 107 -12.73 9.35 -2.03
CA ALA A 107 -12.08 10.66 -2.14
C ALA A 107 -10.72 10.60 -2.86
N VAL A 108 -10.15 9.44 -3.05
CA VAL A 108 -8.88 9.28 -3.78
C VAL A 108 -9.13 9.43 -5.27
N THR A 109 -8.66 10.54 -5.82
CA THR A 109 -8.83 10.88 -7.24
C THR A 109 -7.58 10.61 -8.06
N GLU A 110 -6.42 10.51 -7.42
CA GLU A 110 -5.16 10.10 -8.04
C GLU A 110 -4.52 9.00 -7.22
N LEU A 111 -4.21 7.90 -7.88
CA LEU A 111 -3.55 6.75 -7.28
C LEU A 111 -2.39 6.30 -8.16
N VAL A 112 -1.20 6.27 -7.59
CA VAL A 112 0.01 5.74 -8.24
C VAL A 112 0.54 4.60 -7.41
N VAL A 113 0.72 3.44 -8.02
CA VAL A 113 1.35 2.28 -7.39
C VAL A 113 2.51 1.83 -8.25
N MET A 114 3.69 1.77 -7.67
CA MET A 114 4.89 1.34 -8.36
C MET A 114 5.57 0.22 -7.58
N LYS A 115 5.76 -0.89 -8.23
CA LYS A 115 6.60 -1.98 -7.75
C LYS A 115 8.02 -1.71 -8.25
N MET A 116 8.87 -1.24 -7.34
CA MET A 116 10.22 -0.85 -7.67
C MET A 116 11.06 -2.08 -8.01
N PRO A 117 12.09 -1.96 -8.87
CA PRO A 117 12.96 -3.09 -9.17
C PRO A 117 13.50 -3.72 -7.88
N ARG A 118 13.47 -5.04 -7.79
CA ARG A 118 14.08 -5.76 -6.68
C ARG A 118 15.59 -5.60 -6.75
N SER A 119 16.19 -5.16 -5.66
CA SER A 119 17.61 -4.82 -5.62
C SER A 119 18.34 -5.57 -4.51
N ARG A 120 19.60 -5.90 -4.78
CA ARG A 120 20.46 -6.55 -3.79
C ARG A 120 20.72 -5.60 -2.60
N GLY A 121 20.61 -6.14 -1.39
CA GLY A 121 20.80 -5.36 -0.17
C GLY A 121 19.60 -4.53 0.27
N MET A 122 18.50 -4.55 -0.48
CA MET A 122 17.26 -3.89 -0.12
C MET A 122 16.40 -4.79 0.78
N GLY A 123 15.68 -4.19 1.73
CA GLY A 123 14.70 -4.89 2.55
C GLY A 123 13.28 -4.80 1.96
N PHE A 124 12.33 -5.48 2.60
CA PHE A 124 10.91 -5.31 2.30
C PHE A 124 10.43 -3.99 2.88
N GLU A 125 9.84 -3.14 2.06
CA GLU A 125 9.34 -1.84 2.48
C GLU A 125 8.19 -1.41 1.57
N THR A 126 7.20 -0.75 2.15
CA THR A 126 6.18 0.00 1.42
C THR A 126 6.26 1.46 1.85
N GLN A 127 6.53 2.35 0.91
CA GLN A 127 6.48 3.79 1.14
C GLN A 127 5.16 4.32 0.63
N VAL A 128 4.51 5.15 1.44
CA VAL A 128 3.21 5.73 1.14
C VAL A 128 3.29 7.24 1.24
N TYR A 129 2.92 7.91 0.17
CA TYR A 129 2.62 9.33 0.17
C TYR A 129 1.10 9.50 0.14
N VAL A 130 0.59 10.41 0.96
CA VAL A 130 -0.80 10.86 0.93
C VAL A 130 -0.86 12.36 1.12
N GLY A 131 -1.64 13.01 0.29
CA GLY A 131 -1.81 14.45 0.33
C GLY A 131 -3.01 14.91 -0.48
N PRO A 132 -3.27 16.22 -0.49
CA PRO A 132 -4.34 16.79 -1.31
C PRO A 132 -4.04 16.57 -2.78
N CYS A 133 -5.10 16.34 -3.57
CA CYS A 133 -5.01 16.35 -5.02
C CYS A 133 -5.26 17.77 -5.51
N ASP A 134 -4.41 18.25 -6.43
CA ASP A 134 -4.56 19.57 -7.05
C ASP A 134 -5.68 19.62 -8.10
N CYS A 135 -6.61 18.66 -8.06
CA CYS A 135 -7.83 18.68 -8.86
C CYS A 135 -8.81 19.71 -8.33
N ALA A 136 -8.37 20.95 -8.18
CA ALA A 136 -9.28 22.03 -7.82
C ALA A 136 -10.36 22.18 -8.91
N PRO A 137 -11.63 22.40 -8.53
CA PRO A 137 -12.66 22.74 -9.50
C PRO A 137 -12.24 24.00 -10.21
N GLY A 138 -11.73 23.86 -11.41
CA GLY A 138 -11.41 24.97 -12.30
C GLY A 138 -12.58 25.25 -13.23
N GLU A 139 -12.75 26.49 -13.64
CA GLU A 139 -13.81 26.90 -14.57
C GLU A 139 -13.67 26.28 -15.96
N THR A 140 -12.49 25.72 -16.28
CA THR A 140 -12.23 25.08 -17.58
C THR A 140 -11.22 23.94 -17.42
N LEU A 141 -11.69 22.74 -17.15
CA LEU A 141 -10.90 21.52 -17.32
C LEU A 141 -10.95 20.99 -18.76
N PHE A 142 -11.86 21.48 -19.54
CA PHE A 142 -12.07 21.07 -20.95
C PHE A 142 -12.49 22.23 -21.81
#